data_d863e3c26af6ea435f471712da813876
#
_entry.id   d863e3c26af6ea435f471712da813876
#
_cell.length_a   1.000
_cell.length_b   1.000
_cell.length_c   1.000
_cell.angle_alpha   90.00
_cell.angle_beta   90.00
_cell.angle_gamma   90.00
#
_symmetry.space_group_name_H-M   'P 1'
#
loop_
_entity.id
_entity.type
_entity.pdbx_description
1 polymer ?
#
loop_
_entity_poly.entity_id
_entity_poly.type
_entity_poly.pdbx_seq_one_letter_code
_entity_poly.pdbx_strand_id
1 'polypeptide(L)' 'MAKRKLLEDIKARPRRFYRVPGDVMRDRRFGDSQRLEILRAWAAEGDPEFVGQIDDVLADMERRLASSDHAAE' A
#
# COMPACT_ATOMS: atom_id res chain seq x y z
N MET A 1 -4.87 -18.06 4.46
CA MET A 1 -5.82 -18.51 3.49
C MET A 1 -5.64 -17.75 2.19
N ALA A 2 -6.70 -17.72 1.38
CA ALA A 2 -6.60 -17.08 0.05
C ALA A 2 -6.15 -15.63 0.10
N LYS A 3 -6.58 -14.89 1.12
CA LYS A 3 -6.26 -13.48 1.23
C LYS A 3 -4.75 -13.25 1.39
N ARG A 4 -4.09 -14.11 2.16
CA ARG A 4 -2.65 -13.97 2.37
C ARG A 4 -1.88 -14.26 1.08
N LYS A 5 -2.31 -15.28 0.34
CA LYS A 5 -1.68 -15.60 -0.93
C LYS A 5 -1.89 -14.47 -1.92
N LEU A 6 -3.09 -13.91 -1.95
CA LEU A 6 -3.38 -12.77 -2.82
C LEU A 6 -2.49 -11.59 -2.48
N LEU A 7 -2.31 -11.32 -1.17
CA LEU A 7 -1.45 -10.23 -0.74
C LEU A 7 -0.02 -10.41 -1.23
N GLU A 8 0.50 -11.63 -1.13
CA GLU A 8 1.86 -11.90 -1.60
C GLU A 8 1.97 -11.73 -3.12
N ASP A 9 0.95 -12.18 -3.85
CA ASP A 9 0.93 -12.00 -5.29
C ASP A 9 0.94 -10.53 -5.69
N ILE A 10 0.16 -9.73 -4.98
CA ILE A 10 0.09 -8.30 -5.23
C ILE A 10 1.42 -7.63 -4.93
N LYS A 11 2.05 -8.00 -3.82
CA LYS A 11 3.34 -7.44 -3.44
C LYS A 11 4.41 -7.76 -4.47
N ALA A 12 4.31 -8.94 -5.09
CA ALA A 12 5.27 -9.33 -6.12
C ALA A 12 5.06 -8.55 -7.41
N ARG A 13 3.82 -8.24 -7.76
CA ARG A 13 3.49 -7.58 -9.02
C ARG A 13 2.34 -6.60 -8.84
N PRO A 14 2.56 -5.48 -8.16
CA PRO A 14 1.47 -4.54 -7.86
C PRO A 14 0.76 -4.01 -9.10
N ARG A 15 1.50 -3.75 -10.18
CA ARG A 15 0.93 -3.16 -11.38
C ARG A 15 -0.05 -4.09 -12.10
N ARG A 16 -0.04 -5.35 -11.79
CA ARG A 16 -1.02 -6.28 -12.35
C ARG A 16 -2.38 -6.13 -11.70
N PHE A 17 -2.40 -5.62 -10.49
CA PHE A 17 -3.61 -5.52 -9.68
C PHE A 17 -4.13 -4.09 -9.56
N TYR A 18 -3.25 -3.11 -9.67
CA TYR A 18 -3.62 -1.71 -9.53
C TYR A 18 -3.06 -0.90 -10.68
N ARG A 19 -3.84 0.05 -11.17
CA ARG A 19 -3.40 0.93 -12.24
C ARG A 19 -2.49 2.02 -11.71
N VAL A 20 -2.81 2.55 -10.55
CA VAL A 20 -2.05 3.62 -9.91
C VAL A 20 -1.95 3.33 -8.42
N PRO A 21 -0.93 3.88 -7.74
CA PRO A 21 -0.78 3.64 -6.29
C PRO A 21 -1.99 4.02 -5.46
N GLY A 22 -2.72 5.04 -5.87
CA GLY A 22 -3.91 5.47 -5.15
C GLY A 22 -5.00 4.40 -5.10
N ASP A 23 -5.02 3.48 -6.05
CA ASP A 23 -6.00 2.41 -6.07
C ASP A 23 -5.85 1.46 -4.89
N VAL A 24 -4.62 1.34 -4.35
CA VAL A 24 -4.37 0.53 -3.16
C VAL A 24 -5.23 1.03 -2.00
N MET A 25 -5.35 2.35 -1.87
CA MET A 25 -6.13 2.95 -0.79
C MET A 25 -7.62 2.68 -0.92
N ARG A 26 -8.07 2.38 -2.12
CA ARG A 26 -9.49 2.10 -2.39
C ARG A 26 -9.83 0.64 -2.26
N ASP A 27 -8.84 -0.21 -2.11
CA ASP A 27 -9.06 -1.65 -2.04
C ASP A 27 -9.51 -2.03 -0.63
N ARG A 28 -10.78 -2.35 -0.51
CA ARG A 28 -11.38 -2.66 0.78
C ARG A 28 -11.07 -4.07 1.28
N ARG A 29 -10.42 -4.87 0.45
CA ARG A 29 -10.03 -6.22 0.86
C ARG A 29 -8.94 -6.21 1.91
N PHE A 30 -8.21 -5.10 2.02
CA PHE A 30 -7.04 -5.00 2.89
C PHE A 30 -7.18 -3.86 3.87
N GLY A 31 -6.67 -4.07 5.08
CA GLY A 31 -6.59 -3.00 6.06
C GLY A 31 -5.36 -2.12 5.85
N ASP A 32 -5.22 -1.10 6.69
CA ASP A 32 -4.16 -0.11 6.53
C ASP A 32 -2.77 -0.72 6.54
N SER A 33 -2.50 -1.66 7.46
CA SER A 33 -1.17 -2.22 7.54
C SER A 33 -0.83 -3.05 6.28
N GLN A 34 -1.82 -3.71 5.71
CA GLN A 34 -1.62 -4.48 4.48
C GLN A 34 -1.43 -3.57 3.28
N ARG A 35 -2.18 -2.48 3.23
CA ARG A 35 -2.00 -1.46 2.18
C ARG A 35 -0.59 -0.88 2.24
N LEU A 36 -0.10 -0.64 3.45
CA LEU A 36 1.25 -0.13 3.64
C LEU A 36 2.28 -1.13 3.12
N GLU A 37 2.09 -2.42 3.39
CA GLU A 37 2.98 -3.45 2.87
C GLU A 37 3.02 -3.45 1.35
N ILE A 38 1.84 -3.33 0.72
CA ILE A 38 1.75 -3.32 -0.74
C ILE A 38 2.50 -2.12 -1.30
N LEU A 39 2.30 -0.95 -0.72
CA LEU A 39 2.94 0.26 -1.21
C LEU A 39 4.45 0.22 -1.02
N ARG A 40 4.92 -0.32 0.10
CA ARG A 40 6.35 -0.47 0.33
C ARG A 40 6.97 -1.45 -0.66
N ALA A 41 6.27 -2.54 -0.96
CA ALA A 41 6.75 -3.50 -1.95
C ALA A 41 6.80 -2.85 -3.33
N TRP A 42 5.80 -2.04 -3.67
CA TRP A 42 5.77 -1.33 -4.95
C TRP A 42 6.94 -0.36 -5.04
N ALA A 43 7.20 0.37 -3.96
CA ALA A 43 8.34 1.29 -3.93
C ALA A 43 9.65 0.55 -4.12
N ALA A 44 9.77 -0.65 -3.53
CA ALA A 44 10.98 -1.46 -3.65
C ALA A 44 11.19 -1.98 -5.07
N GLU A 45 10.11 -2.12 -5.84
CA GLU A 45 10.21 -2.52 -7.25
C GLU A 45 10.93 -1.47 -8.08
N GLY A 46 10.94 -0.23 -7.59
CA GLY A 46 11.63 0.84 -8.31
C GLY A 46 10.90 1.29 -9.56
N ASP A 47 9.58 1.39 -9.48
CA ASP A 47 8.76 1.84 -10.61
C ASP A 47 8.94 3.34 -10.81
N PRO A 48 9.72 3.77 -11.83
CA PRO A 48 10.03 5.19 -11.99
C PRO A 48 8.81 6.03 -12.35
N GLU A 49 7.80 5.41 -12.93
CA GLU A 49 6.60 6.12 -13.33
C GLU A 49 5.78 6.57 -12.12
N PHE A 50 5.78 5.77 -11.06
CA PHE A 50 4.90 6.00 -9.93
C PHE A 50 5.65 6.30 -8.63
N VAL A 51 6.96 6.41 -8.67
CA VAL A 51 7.74 6.56 -7.42
C VAL A 51 7.27 7.77 -6.61
N GLY A 52 6.99 8.89 -7.26
CA GLY A 52 6.51 10.08 -6.56
C GLY A 52 5.15 9.87 -5.92
N GLN A 53 4.24 9.22 -6.66
CA GLN A 53 2.91 8.92 -6.15
C GLN A 53 2.97 7.94 -4.99
N ILE A 54 3.81 6.93 -5.11
CA ILE A 54 3.98 5.94 -4.05
C ILE A 54 4.48 6.62 -2.78
N ASP A 55 5.47 7.48 -2.91
CA ASP A 55 6.01 8.21 -1.76
C ASP A 55 4.95 9.06 -1.09
N ASP A 56 4.12 9.75 -1.89
CA ASP A 56 3.06 10.58 -1.35
C ASP A 56 2.03 9.75 -0.60
N VAL A 57 1.62 8.63 -1.17
CA VAL A 57 0.62 7.77 -0.54
C VAL A 57 1.19 7.13 0.71
N LEU A 58 2.46 6.70 0.67
CA LEU A 58 3.12 6.14 1.84
C LEU A 58 3.20 7.15 2.98
N ALA A 59 3.59 8.37 2.67
CA ALA A 59 3.68 9.41 3.68
C ALA A 59 2.32 9.68 4.32
N ASP A 60 1.27 9.69 3.50
CA ASP A 60 -0.08 9.90 3.99
C ASP A 60 -0.52 8.75 4.89
N MET A 61 -0.24 7.51 4.48
CA MET A 61 -0.57 6.33 5.26
C MET A 61 0.14 6.34 6.61
N GLU A 62 1.43 6.68 6.60
CA GLU A 62 2.21 6.68 7.82
C GLU A 62 1.72 7.75 8.78
N ARG A 63 1.30 8.90 8.27
CA ARG A 63 0.71 9.92 9.12
C ARG A 63 -0.61 9.48 9.70
N ARG A 64 -1.43 8.79 8.91
CA ARG A 64 -2.72 8.28 9.39
C ARG A 64 -2.53 7.26 10.48
N LEU A 65 -1.60 6.34 10.29
CA LEU A 65 -1.34 5.30 11.27
C LEU A 65 -0.80 5.90 12.57
N ALA A 66 0.11 6.86 12.46
CA ALA A 66 0.65 7.56 13.62
C ALA A 66 -0.45 8.32 14.36
N SER A 67 -1.29 9.00 13.59
CA SER A 67 -2.39 9.78 14.18
C SER A 67 -3.42 8.85 14.84
N SER A 68 -3.74 7.74 14.18
CA SER A 68 -4.67 6.77 14.71
C SER A 68 -4.15 6.14 15.99
N ASP A 69 -2.87 5.81 16.01
CA ASP A 69 -2.22 5.25 17.16
C ASP A 69 -2.24 6.23 18.33
N HIS A 70 -1.98 7.49 18.02
CA HIS A 70 -2.01 8.56 19.00
C HIS A 70 -3.42 8.79 19.53
N ALA A 71 -4.39 8.74 18.64
CA ALA A 71 -5.78 8.94 19.02
C ALA A 71 -6.32 7.82 19.90
N ALA A 72 -5.75 6.65 19.80
CA ALA A 72 -6.18 5.50 20.60
C ALA A 72 -5.84 5.67 22.07
N GLU A 73 -4.93 6.56 22.38
CA GLU A 73 -4.59 6.81 23.76
C GLU A 73 -5.59 7.75 24.41
#